data_aac3b4c78f9b6f46cdf2e634387d6dd6
#
_entry.id   aac3b4c78f9b6f46cdf2e634387d6dd6
#
_cell.length_a   1.000
_cell.length_b   1.000
_cell.length_c   1.000
_cell.angle_alpha   90.00
_cell.angle_beta   90.00
_cell.angle_gamma   90.00
#
_symmetry.space_group_name_H-M   'P 1'
#
loop_
_entity.id
_entity.type
_entity.pdbx_description
1 polymer ?
#
loop_
_entity_poly.entity_id
_entity_poly.type
_entity_poly.pdbx_seq_one_letter_code
_entity_poly.pdbx_strand_id
1 'polypeptide(L)'
;GKYAAQLAEKELPALEDFVEYGSQRRINIVVYNNFNDLQQSNVGLGIDWQNTGGVTKFVNNKMIVYFNGDHENLKKQIRQGIAKVLLENLLFGDDLGEFASNQALLDLPKWLTEGYIMYAAENWSPALDDQLKSALLSGNYRNFYQFAFDKPELAGHAFWRFIADNYRKDNVTYFLYLARIYKSLNSASLKVTKKKFKEVLNEFMEKEADKYYKDLRGRRNA
;
A
#
# COMPACT_ATOMS: atom_id res chain seq x y z
N GLY A 1 19.57 4.07 15.65
CA GLY A 1 18.35 4.63 16.26
C GLY A 1 18.16 6.11 15.94
N LYS A 2 19.07 6.99 16.40
CA LYS A 2 18.89 8.46 16.27
C LYS A 2 18.69 8.92 14.82
N TYR A 3 19.48 8.43 13.88
CA TYR A 3 19.34 8.77 12.45
C TYR A 3 17.98 8.35 11.87
N ALA A 4 17.51 7.14 12.20
CA ALA A 4 16.20 6.67 11.74
C ALA A 4 15.04 7.53 12.29
N ALA A 5 15.15 7.98 13.55
CA ALA A 5 14.17 8.89 14.13
C ALA A 5 14.15 10.26 13.41
N GLN A 6 15.30 10.85 13.18
CA GLN A 6 15.41 12.12 12.43
C GLN A 6 14.86 12.00 11.01
N LEU A 7 15.13 10.89 10.35
CA LEU A 7 14.60 10.64 9.01
C LEU A 7 13.07 10.46 9.03
N ALA A 8 12.53 9.75 10.02
CA ALA A 8 11.09 9.61 10.19
C ALA A 8 10.40 10.95 10.47
N GLU A 9 10.95 11.77 11.34
CA GLU A 9 10.42 13.12 11.63
C GLU A 9 10.42 14.01 10.38
N LYS A 10 11.40 13.84 9.49
CA LYS A 10 11.47 14.57 8.22
C LYS A 10 10.42 14.10 7.21
N GLU A 11 10.16 12.79 7.13
CA GLU A 11 9.26 12.20 6.13
C GLU A 11 7.78 12.21 6.59
N LEU A 12 7.52 12.28 7.90
CA LEU A 12 6.18 12.19 8.47
C LEU A 12 5.20 13.25 7.92
N PRO A 13 5.53 14.56 7.89
CA PRO A 13 4.58 15.58 7.44
C PRO A 13 4.09 15.33 6.01
N ALA A 14 4.98 14.95 5.10
CA ALA A 14 4.62 14.69 3.70
C ALA A 14 3.70 13.45 3.55
N LEU A 15 3.84 12.47 4.43
CA LEU A 15 2.98 11.29 4.43
C LEU A 15 1.63 11.56 5.13
N GLU A 16 1.60 12.38 6.17
CA GLU A 16 0.36 12.86 6.78
C GLU A 16 -0.48 13.67 5.79
N ASP A 17 0.15 14.57 5.05
CA ASP A 17 -0.50 15.32 3.96
C ASP A 17 -1.00 14.39 2.85
N PHE A 18 -0.22 13.37 2.49
CA PHE A 18 -0.60 12.41 1.45
C PHE A 18 -1.79 11.54 1.86
N VAL A 19 -1.77 11.02 3.09
CA VAL A 19 -2.85 10.17 3.64
C VAL A 19 -4.05 11.02 4.09
N GLU A 20 -3.90 12.34 4.16
CA GLU A 20 -4.89 13.27 4.71
C GLU A 20 -5.31 12.88 6.14
N TYR A 21 -4.35 12.34 6.91
CA TYR A 21 -4.55 11.88 8.27
C TYR A 21 -3.30 12.11 9.12
N GLY A 22 -3.44 12.83 10.23
CA GLY A 22 -2.38 13.06 11.19
C GLY A 22 -2.43 12.08 12.35
N SER A 23 -1.30 11.46 12.68
CA SER A 23 -1.22 10.55 13.81
C SER A 23 -1.36 11.30 15.14
N GLN A 24 -2.33 10.91 15.97
CA GLN A 24 -2.50 11.47 17.33
C GLN A 24 -1.54 10.84 18.34
N ARG A 25 -0.86 9.76 17.97
CA ARG A 25 0.04 8.99 18.83
C ARG A 25 1.45 8.96 18.25
N ARG A 26 2.44 8.84 19.14
CA ARG A 26 3.84 8.65 18.71
C ARG A 26 4.01 7.34 17.94
N ILE A 27 4.79 7.39 16.88
CA ILE A 27 5.20 6.21 16.14
C ILE A 27 6.48 5.65 16.77
N ASN A 28 6.45 4.40 17.17
CA ASN A 28 7.60 3.71 17.77
C ASN A 28 8.41 3.03 16.66
N ILE A 29 9.70 3.32 16.59
CA ILE A 29 10.60 2.75 15.58
C ILE A 29 11.57 1.77 16.24
N VAL A 30 11.54 0.52 15.80
CA VAL A 30 12.53 -0.51 16.17
C VAL A 30 13.49 -0.67 15.00
N VAL A 31 14.78 -0.47 15.26
CA VAL A 31 15.83 -0.53 14.24
C VAL A 31 16.75 -1.71 14.51
N TYR A 32 16.86 -2.61 13.55
CA TYR A 32 17.82 -3.72 13.53
C TYR A 32 19.06 -3.35 12.70
N ASN A 33 20.21 -3.94 13.04
CA ASN A 33 21.47 -3.66 12.34
C ASN A 33 21.53 -4.29 10.95
N ASN A 34 20.75 -5.34 10.72
CA ASN A 34 20.65 -6.00 9.41
C ASN A 34 19.37 -6.83 9.32
N PHE A 35 19.09 -7.34 8.13
CA PHE A 35 17.90 -8.15 7.87
C PHE A 35 17.90 -9.51 8.61
N ASN A 36 19.07 -10.11 8.81
CA ASN A 36 19.17 -11.39 9.51
C ASN A 36 18.80 -11.24 10.99
N ASP A 37 19.25 -10.16 11.64
CA ASP A 37 18.86 -9.86 13.03
C ASP A 37 17.34 -9.66 13.15
N LEU A 38 16.75 -8.98 12.17
CA LEU A 38 15.29 -8.82 12.09
C LEU A 38 14.60 -10.19 11.97
N GLN A 39 15.04 -11.05 11.07
CA GLN A 39 14.47 -12.40 10.88
C GLN A 39 14.60 -13.26 12.12
N GLN A 40 15.75 -13.24 12.80
CA GLN A 40 15.99 -14.01 14.02
C GLN A 40 15.16 -13.52 15.20
N SER A 41 14.74 -12.28 15.21
CA SER A 41 13.93 -11.71 16.31
C SER A 41 12.49 -12.21 16.34
N ASN A 42 12.03 -12.92 15.31
CA ASN A 42 10.63 -13.33 15.09
C ASN A 42 9.62 -12.18 15.11
N VAL A 43 10.07 -10.94 15.14
CA VAL A 43 9.21 -9.74 15.25
C VAL A 43 8.54 -9.40 13.93
N GLY A 44 9.05 -9.90 12.80
CA GLY A 44 8.47 -9.70 11.48
C GLY A 44 7.71 -10.90 10.91
N LEU A 45 7.71 -12.04 11.61
CA LEU A 45 7.20 -13.31 11.09
C LEU A 45 5.74 -13.63 11.46
N GLY A 46 4.92 -12.63 11.68
CA GLY A 46 3.50 -12.83 11.97
C GLY A 46 3.19 -13.21 13.42
N ILE A 47 4.20 -13.33 14.30
CA ILE A 47 3.97 -13.52 15.74
C ILE A 47 3.45 -12.24 16.37
N ASP A 48 3.78 -11.10 15.78
CA ASP A 48 3.19 -9.81 16.14
C ASP A 48 1.71 -9.69 15.77
N TRP A 49 1.21 -10.64 15.02
CA TRP A 49 -0.16 -10.83 14.59
C TRP A 49 -0.92 -11.80 15.48
N GLN A 50 -0.29 -12.34 16.50
CA GLN A 50 -0.98 -13.21 17.44
C GLN A 50 -2.02 -12.40 18.19
N ASN A 51 -3.20 -12.75 17.85
CA ASN A 51 -4.43 -12.32 18.42
C ASN A 51 -4.49 -12.72 19.90
N THR A 52 -3.99 -11.87 20.78
CA THR A 52 -4.17 -12.02 22.20
C THR A 52 -5.51 -11.38 22.55
N GLY A 53 -6.56 -12.18 22.61
CA GLY A 53 -7.90 -11.69 22.93
C GLY A 53 -8.64 -11.00 21.78
N GLY A 54 -8.32 -11.28 20.52
CA GLY A 54 -9.02 -10.74 19.34
C GLY A 54 -8.50 -9.40 18.85
N VAL A 55 -7.47 -8.81 19.48
CA VAL A 55 -6.92 -7.51 19.10
C VAL A 55 -5.46 -7.67 18.69
N THR A 56 -5.17 -7.30 17.45
CA THR A 56 -3.82 -7.36 16.94
C THR A 56 -2.97 -6.17 17.38
N LYS A 57 -1.66 -6.34 17.39
CA LYS A 57 -0.65 -5.36 17.82
C LYS A 57 -0.59 -4.03 17.06
N PHE A 58 -1.39 -3.85 16.04
CA PHE A 58 -1.35 -2.66 15.18
C PHE A 58 -1.63 -1.35 15.89
N VAL A 59 -2.42 -1.42 16.95
CA VAL A 59 -2.77 -0.24 17.74
C VAL A 59 -1.58 0.43 18.42
N ASN A 60 -0.38 -0.15 18.33
CA ASN A 60 0.81 0.37 18.99
C ASN A 60 1.61 1.38 18.17
N ASN A 61 1.13 1.80 16.99
CA ASN A 61 1.87 2.71 16.12
C ASN A 61 3.38 2.33 16.02
N LYS A 62 3.65 1.05 15.76
CA LYS A 62 4.99 0.50 15.76
C LYS A 62 5.44 0.17 14.35
N MET A 63 6.61 0.63 13.97
CA MET A 63 7.28 0.20 12.75
C MET A 63 8.61 -0.48 13.08
N ILE A 64 9.00 -1.41 12.22
CA ILE A 64 10.23 -2.16 12.34
C ILE A 64 11.02 -1.98 11.04
N VAL A 65 12.27 -1.57 11.17
CA VAL A 65 13.17 -1.33 10.05
C VAL A 65 14.55 -1.95 10.32
N TYR A 66 15.32 -2.20 9.28
CA TYR A 66 16.71 -2.60 9.41
C TYR A 66 17.61 -1.66 8.61
N PHE A 67 18.86 -1.54 9.02
CA PHE A 67 19.86 -0.73 8.34
C PHE A 67 21.13 -1.54 8.05
N ASN A 68 21.35 -1.81 6.78
CA ASN A 68 22.48 -2.57 6.25
C ASN A 68 23.55 -1.67 5.59
N GLY A 69 23.54 -0.37 5.87
CA GLY A 69 24.41 0.63 5.22
C GLY A 69 23.76 1.36 4.03
N ASP A 70 22.62 0.89 3.55
CA ASP A 70 21.89 1.51 2.46
C ASP A 70 20.85 2.54 3.00
N HIS A 71 21.16 3.82 2.81
CA HIS A 71 20.33 4.93 3.28
C HIS A 71 19.02 5.07 2.50
N GLU A 72 19.02 4.80 1.20
CA GLU A 72 17.80 4.87 0.38
C GLU A 72 16.83 3.74 0.75
N ASN A 73 17.35 2.53 0.98
CA ASN A 73 16.56 1.43 1.47
C ASN A 73 15.96 1.72 2.85
N LEU A 74 16.74 2.29 3.78
CA LEU A 74 16.22 2.69 5.09
C LEU A 74 15.13 3.76 4.96
N LYS A 75 15.33 4.76 4.11
CA LYS A 75 14.32 5.79 3.85
C LYS A 75 13.02 5.19 3.30
N LYS A 76 13.13 4.27 2.36
CA LYS A 76 11.96 3.56 1.80
C LYS A 76 11.22 2.77 2.89
N GLN A 77 11.92 2.02 3.73
CA GLN A 77 11.33 1.27 4.83
C GLN A 77 10.62 2.20 5.84
N ILE A 78 11.21 3.34 6.18
CA ILE A 78 10.61 4.33 7.09
C ILE A 78 9.34 4.92 6.48
N ARG A 79 9.37 5.32 5.20
CA ARG A 79 8.18 5.81 4.51
C ARG A 79 7.06 4.77 4.45
N GLN A 80 7.39 3.51 4.15
CA GLN A 80 6.44 2.40 4.17
C GLN A 80 5.86 2.17 5.57
N GLY A 81 6.69 2.20 6.59
CA GLY A 81 6.25 2.03 7.99
C GLY A 81 5.31 3.15 8.45
N ILE A 82 5.63 4.40 8.13
CA ILE A 82 4.76 5.55 8.43
C ILE A 82 3.44 5.43 7.67
N ALA A 83 3.50 5.19 6.35
CA ALA A 83 2.30 5.04 5.51
C ALA A 83 1.38 3.92 6.03
N LYS A 84 1.97 2.81 6.48
CA LYS A 84 1.22 1.70 7.08
C LYS A 84 0.50 2.13 8.36
N VAL A 85 1.20 2.78 9.29
CA VAL A 85 0.62 3.25 10.55
C VAL A 85 -0.52 4.23 10.28
N LEU A 86 -0.31 5.21 9.41
CA LEU A 86 -1.32 6.21 9.06
C LEU A 86 -2.55 5.57 8.38
N LEU A 87 -2.31 4.63 7.45
CA LEU A 87 -3.39 3.92 6.77
C LEU A 87 -4.21 3.07 7.75
N GLU A 88 -3.56 2.34 8.65
CA GLU A 88 -4.25 1.52 9.65
C GLU A 88 -5.09 2.39 10.59
N ASN A 89 -4.56 3.52 11.03
CA ASN A 89 -5.31 4.47 11.86
C ASN A 89 -6.48 5.10 11.08
N LEU A 90 -6.28 5.44 9.81
CA LEU A 90 -7.35 5.93 8.94
C LEU A 90 -8.47 4.91 8.77
N LEU A 91 -8.11 3.63 8.57
CA LEU A 91 -9.08 2.56 8.28
C LEU A 91 -9.78 2.04 9.55
N PHE A 92 -9.05 1.90 10.63
CA PHE A 92 -9.50 1.17 11.80
C PHE A 92 -9.66 2.03 13.05
N GLY A 93 -9.12 3.25 13.06
CA GLY A 93 -9.12 4.15 14.20
C GLY A 93 -7.91 4.00 15.11
N ASP A 94 -7.72 4.96 16.00
CA ASP A 94 -6.59 5.03 16.95
C ASP A 94 -6.88 4.31 18.28
N ASP A 95 -8.13 4.05 18.58
CA ASP A 95 -8.59 3.39 19.79
C ASP A 95 -8.73 1.88 19.58
N LEU A 96 -8.39 1.08 20.61
CA LEU A 96 -8.46 -0.39 20.55
C LEU A 96 -9.86 -0.93 20.25
N GLY A 97 -10.88 -0.33 20.82
CA GLY A 97 -12.26 -0.76 20.61
C GLY A 97 -12.75 -0.41 19.20
N GLU A 98 -12.45 0.78 18.76
CA GLU A 98 -12.75 1.24 17.39
C GLU A 98 -12.01 0.38 16.35
N PHE A 99 -10.72 0.13 16.58
CA PHE A 99 -9.90 -0.71 15.73
C PHE A 99 -10.48 -2.12 15.56
N ALA A 100 -10.76 -2.80 16.68
CA ALA A 100 -11.31 -4.16 16.64
C ALA A 100 -12.66 -4.23 15.93
N SER A 101 -13.54 -3.27 16.20
CA SER A 101 -14.85 -3.18 15.56
C SER A 101 -14.74 -2.92 14.05
N ASN A 102 -13.91 -1.98 13.63
CA ASN A 102 -13.74 -1.66 12.23
C ASN A 102 -13.03 -2.78 11.46
N GLN A 103 -12.01 -3.42 12.05
CA GLN A 103 -11.30 -4.54 11.44
C GLN A 103 -12.24 -5.73 11.20
N ALA A 104 -13.13 -6.04 12.14
CA ALA A 104 -14.09 -7.12 12.00
C ALA A 104 -15.12 -6.89 10.87
N LEU A 105 -15.39 -5.61 10.54
CA LEU A 105 -16.39 -5.22 9.55
C LEU A 105 -15.81 -4.87 8.18
N LEU A 106 -14.50 -4.64 8.09
CA LEU A 106 -13.83 -4.20 6.88
C LEU A 106 -12.74 -5.21 6.45
N ASP A 107 -13.14 -6.13 5.59
CA ASP A 107 -12.20 -7.07 4.95
C ASP A 107 -11.66 -6.47 3.66
N LEU A 108 -10.41 -5.96 3.71
CA LEU A 108 -9.72 -5.41 2.57
C LEU A 108 -8.70 -6.41 2.00
N PRO A 109 -8.67 -6.60 0.67
CA PRO A 109 -7.65 -7.44 0.06
C PRO A 109 -6.24 -6.94 0.38
N LYS A 110 -5.34 -7.85 0.70
CA LYS A 110 -3.94 -7.55 1.04
C LYS A 110 -3.26 -6.68 -0.02
N TRP A 111 -3.44 -6.98 -1.31
CA TRP A 111 -2.87 -6.21 -2.41
C TRP A 111 -3.33 -4.74 -2.41
N LEU A 112 -4.54 -4.45 -1.94
CA LEU A 112 -5.10 -3.10 -1.92
C LEU A 112 -4.37 -2.22 -0.89
N THR A 113 -4.19 -2.73 0.32
CA THR A 113 -3.52 -2.03 1.42
C THR A 113 -2.01 -1.97 1.23
N GLU A 114 -1.36 -3.07 0.88
CA GLU A 114 0.07 -3.09 0.58
C GLU A 114 0.42 -2.22 -0.62
N GLY A 115 -0.39 -2.28 -1.68
CA GLY A 115 -0.21 -1.43 -2.85
C GLY A 115 -0.36 0.06 -2.54
N TYR A 116 -1.27 0.44 -1.65
CA TYR A 116 -1.40 1.82 -1.19
C TYR A 116 -0.16 2.28 -0.41
N ILE A 117 0.36 1.44 0.47
CA ILE A 117 1.59 1.72 1.21
C ILE A 117 2.77 1.95 0.24
N MET A 118 2.90 1.10 -0.78
CA MET A 118 3.93 1.27 -1.82
C MET A 118 3.72 2.57 -2.62
N TYR A 119 2.49 2.87 -3.01
CA TYR A 119 2.13 4.09 -3.74
C TYR A 119 2.44 5.37 -2.93
N ALA A 120 2.21 5.34 -1.60
CA ALA A 120 2.53 6.46 -0.71
C ALA A 120 4.05 6.60 -0.46
N ALA A 121 4.77 5.48 -0.39
CA ALA A 121 6.16 5.45 0.02
C ALA A 121 7.16 5.75 -1.10
N GLU A 122 6.85 5.41 -2.34
CA GLU A 122 7.77 5.56 -3.48
C GLU A 122 7.08 6.05 -4.75
N ASN A 123 7.82 6.78 -5.57
CA ASN A 123 7.37 7.17 -6.89
C ASN A 123 7.40 5.99 -7.86
N TRP A 124 6.50 6.01 -8.86
CA TRP A 124 6.54 5.05 -9.94
C TRP A 124 7.83 5.21 -10.75
N SER A 125 8.60 4.14 -10.89
CA SER A 125 9.90 4.13 -11.56
C SER A 125 9.83 3.39 -12.90
N PRO A 126 10.78 3.61 -13.82
CA PRO A 126 10.91 2.82 -15.04
C PRO A 126 11.03 1.31 -14.76
N ALA A 127 11.71 0.93 -13.68
CA ALA A 127 11.83 -0.48 -13.28
C ALA A 127 10.48 -1.09 -12.89
N LEU A 128 9.63 -0.35 -12.17
CA LEU A 128 8.26 -0.79 -11.86
C LEU A 128 7.39 -0.86 -13.12
N ASP A 129 7.57 0.09 -14.04
CA ASP A 129 6.85 0.07 -15.32
C ASP A 129 7.23 -1.13 -16.19
N ASP A 130 8.52 -1.49 -16.25
CA ASP A 130 8.98 -2.69 -16.94
C ASP A 130 8.48 -3.99 -16.29
N GLN A 131 8.40 -4.03 -14.96
CA GLN A 131 7.80 -5.17 -14.24
C GLN A 131 6.31 -5.31 -14.54
N LEU A 132 5.56 -4.20 -14.53
CA LEU A 132 4.13 -4.20 -14.86
C LEU A 132 3.90 -4.63 -16.30
N LYS A 133 4.66 -4.07 -17.25
CA LYS A 133 4.63 -4.43 -18.67
C LYS A 133 4.88 -5.92 -18.85
N SER A 134 5.94 -6.45 -18.23
CA SER A 134 6.28 -7.88 -18.31
C SER A 134 5.16 -8.74 -17.74
N ALA A 135 4.57 -8.37 -16.62
CA ALA A 135 3.46 -9.09 -16.00
C ALA A 135 2.22 -9.13 -16.91
N LEU A 136 1.78 -7.97 -17.40
CA LEU A 136 0.56 -7.86 -18.19
C LEU A 136 0.69 -8.50 -19.60
N LEU A 137 1.88 -8.46 -20.20
CA LEU A 137 2.13 -9.02 -21.53
C LEU A 137 2.56 -10.49 -21.52
N SER A 138 2.83 -11.07 -20.34
CA SER A 138 3.26 -12.47 -20.21
C SER A 138 2.19 -13.49 -20.62
N GLY A 139 0.91 -13.09 -20.60
CA GLY A 139 -0.22 -14.01 -20.78
C GLY A 139 -0.51 -14.91 -19.57
N ASN A 140 0.24 -14.74 -18.46
CA ASN A 140 0.09 -15.56 -17.26
C ASN A 140 -1.16 -15.22 -16.44
N TYR A 141 -1.69 -14.00 -16.58
CA TYR A 141 -2.81 -13.51 -15.79
C TYR A 141 -4.03 -13.24 -16.65
N ARG A 142 -5.11 -13.97 -16.41
CA ARG A 142 -6.40 -13.80 -17.10
C ARG A 142 -7.25 -12.66 -16.54
N ASN A 143 -6.97 -12.26 -15.31
CA ASN A 143 -7.69 -11.20 -14.62
C ASN A 143 -6.82 -10.57 -13.53
N PHE A 144 -7.27 -9.44 -13.01
CA PHE A 144 -6.55 -8.70 -11.98
C PHE A 144 -6.27 -9.53 -10.71
N TYR A 145 -7.22 -10.37 -10.29
CA TYR A 145 -7.07 -11.14 -9.03
C TYR A 145 -5.91 -12.14 -9.09
N GLN A 146 -5.69 -12.78 -10.24
CA GLN A 146 -4.53 -13.66 -10.44
C GLN A 146 -3.22 -12.87 -10.38
N PHE A 147 -3.17 -11.71 -11.01
CA PHE A 147 -2.02 -10.80 -10.96
C PHE A 147 -1.75 -10.32 -9.52
N ALA A 148 -2.78 -9.88 -8.82
CA ALA A 148 -2.66 -9.39 -7.46
C ALA A 148 -2.33 -10.49 -6.44
N PHE A 149 -2.72 -11.73 -6.69
CA PHE A 149 -2.36 -12.88 -5.87
C PHE A 149 -0.86 -13.19 -5.95
N ASP A 150 -0.31 -13.17 -7.17
CA ASP A 150 1.11 -13.46 -7.41
C ASP A 150 2.04 -12.29 -7.06
N LYS A 151 1.60 -11.06 -7.36
CA LYS A 151 2.39 -9.83 -7.19
C LYS A 151 1.58 -8.72 -6.49
N PRO A 152 1.22 -8.91 -5.21
CA PRO A 152 0.27 -8.02 -4.52
C PRO A 152 0.73 -6.56 -4.45
N GLU A 153 2.00 -6.31 -4.13
CA GLU A 153 2.54 -4.95 -4.01
C GLU A 153 2.57 -4.23 -5.37
N LEU A 154 3.06 -4.90 -6.41
CA LEU A 154 3.12 -4.33 -7.75
C LEU A 154 1.73 -4.06 -8.32
N ALA A 155 0.82 -5.04 -8.19
CA ALA A 155 -0.56 -4.92 -8.67
C ALA A 155 -1.29 -3.77 -7.97
N GLY A 156 -1.15 -3.68 -6.65
CA GLY A 156 -1.78 -2.63 -5.85
C GLY A 156 -1.18 -1.25 -6.10
N HIS A 157 0.15 -1.13 -6.18
CA HIS A 157 0.81 0.14 -6.51
C HIS A 157 0.37 0.64 -7.89
N ALA A 158 0.39 -0.24 -8.89
CA ALA A 158 -0.08 0.09 -10.25
C ALA A 158 -1.57 0.47 -10.28
N PHE A 159 -2.42 -0.23 -9.52
CA PHE A 159 -3.84 0.07 -9.40
C PHE A 159 -4.09 1.48 -8.82
N TRP A 160 -3.40 1.85 -7.74
CA TRP A 160 -3.57 3.18 -7.15
C TRP A 160 -3.06 4.29 -8.05
N ARG A 161 -1.94 4.06 -8.76
CA ARG A 161 -1.50 4.97 -9.82
C ARG A 161 -2.57 5.12 -10.90
N PHE A 162 -3.16 4.01 -11.35
CA PHE A 162 -4.24 4.04 -12.33
C PHE A 162 -5.46 4.82 -11.85
N ILE A 163 -5.86 4.69 -10.58
CA ILE A 163 -6.93 5.50 -9.98
C ILE A 163 -6.56 6.99 -9.99
N ALA A 164 -5.34 7.34 -9.61
CA ALA A 164 -4.87 8.72 -9.62
C ALA A 164 -4.91 9.33 -11.03
N ASP A 165 -4.45 8.58 -12.03
CA ASP A 165 -4.32 9.05 -13.41
C ASP A 165 -5.66 9.15 -14.14
N ASN A 166 -6.60 8.23 -13.88
CA ASN A 166 -7.89 8.17 -14.60
C ASN A 166 -9.07 8.77 -13.81
N TYR A 167 -8.98 8.85 -12.49
CA TYR A 167 -10.08 9.25 -11.59
C TYR A 167 -9.68 10.32 -10.58
N ARG A 168 -8.58 11.05 -10.77
CA ARG A 168 -7.98 12.08 -9.92
C ARG A 168 -7.20 11.55 -8.73
N LYS A 169 -6.07 12.20 -8.48
CA LYS A 169 -5.16 11.85 -7.39
C LYS A 169 -5.82 11.91 -6.01
N ASP A 170 -6.66 12.93 -5.77
CA ASP A 170 -7.36 13.13 -4.50
C ASP A 170 -8.32 11.97 -4.17
N ASN A 171 -8.72 11.22 -5.18
CA ASN A 171 -9.63 10.08 -5.00
C ASN A 171 -8.95 8.81 -4.48
N VAL A 172 -7.63 8.75 -4.41
CA VAL A 172 -6.91 7.55 -3.93
C VAL A 172 -7.19 7.32 -2.45
N THR A 173 -6.84 8.25 -1.58
CA THR A 173 -7.12 8.15 -0.15
C THR A 173 -8.62 8.22 0.14
N TYR A 174 -9.34 9.07 -0.59
CA TYR A 174 -10.80 9.19 -0.45
C TYR A 174 -11.53 7.87 -0.74
N PHE A 175 -11.04 7.07 -1.69
CA PHE A 175 -11.57 5.73 -1.96
C PHE A 175 -11.50 4.83 -0.72
N LEU A 176 -10.34 4.80 -0.05
CA LEU A 176 -10.14 4.00 1.16
C LEU A 176 -10.98 4.51 2.33
N TYR A 177 -11.07 5.83 2.49
CA TYR A 177 -11.95 6.44 3.48
C TYR A 177 -13.42 6.03 3.27
N LEU A 178 -13.89 6.08 2.03
CA LEU A 178 -15.26 5.63 1.68
C LEU A 178 -15.45 4.13 1.90
N ALA A 179 -14.43 3.30 1.62
CA ALA A 179 -14.48 1.87 1.90
C ALA A 179 -14.68 1.62 3.41
N ARG A 180 -14.01 2.39 4.26
CA ARG A 180 -14.24 2.38 5.72
C ARG A 180 -15.70 2.73 6.06
N ILE A 181 -16.21 3.84 5.52
CA ILE A 181 -17.55 4.35 5.83
C ILE A 181 -18.64 3.39 5.36
N TYR A 182 -18.55 2.94 4.12
CA TYR A 182 -19.57 2.05 3.51
C TYR A 182 -19.39 0.57 3.88
N LYS A 183 -18.25 0.18 4.46
CA LYS A 183 -17.86 -1.24 4.65
C LYS A 183 -17.95 -2.05 3.34
N SER A 184 -17.68 -1.41 2.21
CA SER A 184 -17.86 -1.97 0.87
C SER A 184 -16.96 -1.30 -0.15
N LEU A 185 -16.05 -2.08 -0.75
CA LEU A 185 -15.23 -1.63 -1.88
C LEU A 185 -16.07 -1.28 -3.10
N ASN A 186 -17.16 -2.01 -3.32
CA ASN A 186 -18.04 -1.74 -4.46
C ASN A 186 -18.75 -0.40 -4.32
N SER A 187 -19.23 -0.06 -3.13
CA SER A 187 -19.88 1.23 -2.86
C SER A 187 -18.88 2.40 -2.96
N ALA A 188 -17.67 2.22 -2.44
CA ALA A 188 -16.59 3.21 -2.60
C ALA A 188 -16.24 3.41 -4.09
N SER A 189 -16.09 2.33 -4.84
CA SER A 189 -15.81 2.37 -6.27
C SER A 189 -16.90 3.12 -7.05
N LEU A 190 -18.17 2.79 -6.84
CA LEU A 190 -19.29 3.47 -7.48
C LEU A 190 -19.32 4.97 -7.19
N LYS A 191 -18.97 5.37 -5.96
CA LYS A 191 -18.92 6.80 -5.58
C LYS A 191 -17.80 7.53 -6.30
N VAL A 192 -16.61 6.95 -6.38
CA VAL A 192 -15.39 7.55 -6.93
C VAL A 192 -15.36 7.47 -8.46
N THR A 193 -15.65 6.29 -9.02
CA THR A 193 -15.41 5.99 -10.45
C THR A 193 -16.69 5.90 -11.28
N LYS A 194 -17.86 5.88 -10.64
CA LYS A 194 -19.16 5.59 -11.25
C LYS A 194 -19.28 4.16 -11.83
N LYS A 195 -18.35 3.27 -11.46
CA LYS A 195 -18.27 1.88 -11.93
C LYS A 195 -18.20 0.93 -10.74
N LYS A 196 -18.66 -0.29 -10.91
CA LYS A 196 -18.49 -1.36 -9.93
C LYS A 196 -16.99 -1.69 -9.79
N PHE A 197 -16.58 -2.11 -8.61
CA PHE A 197 -15.16 -2.37 -8.33
C PHE A 197 -14.53 -3.35 -9.32
N LYS A 198 -15.22 -4.46 -9.63
CA LYS A 198 -14.77 -5.43 -10.64
C LYS A 198 -14.60 -4.82 -12.03
N GLU A 199 -15.47 -3.88 -12.41
CA GLU A 199 -15.38 -3.20 -13.71
C GLU A 199 -14.12 -2.32 -13.78
N VAL A 200 -13.78 -1.65 -12.68
CA VAL A 200 -12.55 -0.84 -12.60
C VAL A 200 -11.30 -1.71 -12.69
N LEU A 201 -11.31 -2.89 -12.05
CA LEU A 201 -10.19 -3.84 -12.17
C LEU A 201 -10.01 -4.37 -13.60
N ASN A 202 -11.11 -4.66 -14.29
CA ASN A 202 -11.06 -5.06 -15.70
C ASN A 202 -10.56 -3.92 -16.60
N GLU A 203 -11.06 -2.70 -16.36
CA GLU A 203 -10.61 -1.51 -17.09
C GLU A 203 -9.10 -1.27 -16.90
N PHE A 204 -8.58 -1.45 -15.69
CA PHE A 204 -7.14 -1.39 -15.42
C PHE A 204 -6.37 -2.38 -16.30
N MET A 205 -6.77 -3.66 -16.29
CA MET A 205 -6.09 -4.70 -17.06
C MET A 205 -6.10 -4.39 -18.58
N GLU A 206 -7.22 -3.96 -19.11
CA GLU A 206 -7.38 -3.62 -20.53
C GLU A 206 -6.55 -2.40 -20.91
N LYS A 207 -6.69 -1.28 -20.18
CA LYS A 207 -6.03 -0.02 -20.52
C LYS A 207 -4.50 -0.11 -20.39
N GLU A 208 -3.99 -0.72 -19.32
CA GLU A 208 -2.55 -0.85 -19.13
C GLU A 208 -1.93 -1.83 -20.14
N ALA A 209 -2.60 -2.94 -20.44
CA ALA A 209 -2.14 -3.85 -21.51
C ALA A 209 -2.13 -3.17 -22.88
N ASP A 210 -3.20 -2.47 -23.24
CA ASP A 210 -3.30 -1.72 -24.51
C ASP A 210 -2.22 -0.66 -24.66
N LYS A 211 -1.90 0.06 -23.57
CA LYS A 211 -0.80 1.04 -23.54
C LYS A 211 0.53 0.36 -23.94
N TYR A 212 0.84 -0.77 -23.35
CA TYR A 212 2.09 -1.49 -23.63
C TYR A 212 2.11 -2.15 -25.03
N TYR A 213 0.98 -2.66 -25.51
CA TYR A 213 0.89 -3.16 -26.90
C TYR A 213 1.11 -2.05 -27.93
N LYS A 214 0.58 -0.84 -27.69
CA LYS A 214 0.81 0.32 -28.56
C LYS A 214 2.28 0.74 -28.58
N ASP A 215 2.92 0.76 -27.42
CA ASP A 215 4.35 1.06 -27.30
C ASP A 215 5.22 0.06 -28.08
N LEU A 216 4.91 -1.25 -28.00
CA LEU A 216 5.60 -2.29 -28.74
C LEU A 216 5.43 -2.16 -30.28
N ARG A 217 4.24 -1.78 -30.74
CA ARG A 217 3.97 -1.55 -32.19
C ARG A 217 4.70 -0.31 -32.68
N GLY A 218 4.73 0.76 -31.91
CA GLY A 218 5.47 1.98 -32.25
C GLY A 218 6.96 1.74 -32.46
N ARG A 219 7.58 0.93 -31.59
CA ARG A 219 9.01 0.58 -31.71
C ARG A 219 9.37 -0.34 -32.88
N ARG A 220 8.40 -1.08 -33.45
CA ARG A 220 8.62 -1.92 -34.65
C ARG A 220 8.56 -1.13 -35.96
N ASN A 221 8.00 0.06 -35.91
CA ASN A 221 7.80 0.92 -37.09
C ASN A 221 8.78 2.12 -37.14
N ALA A 222 9.69 2.21 -36.17
CA ALA A 222 10.79 3.17 -36.10
C ALA A 222 12.12 2.50 -36.47
#